data_85807df83e7202589d8690cfc1f12382
#
_entry.id   85807df83e7202589d8690cfc1f12382
#
_cell.length_a   1.000
_cell.length_b   1.000
_cell.length_c   1.000
_cell.angle_alpha   90.00
_cell.angle_beta   90.00
_cell.angle_gamma   90.00
#
_symmetry.space_group_name_H-M   'P 1'
#
loop_
_entity.id
_entity.type
_entity.pdbx_description
1 polymer ?
#
loop_
_entity_poly.entity_id
_entity_poly.type
_entity_poly.pdbx_seq_one_letter_code
_entity_poly.pdbx_strand_id
1 'polypeptide(L)'
;DFIGIEGELFTTKVGAQCIRVDKFTFLSKTLRPLPLPKVDEDGKVHDAFNDAELRYRMRYVDLTVNQNVKDTFIKRTKLFTAMRGYFNDAGYLEVDTPVLQSIPGGASARPFITHHNSLDIPLYMRIANELYLKRLIVGGFEGVYEFSRNFRNEGMDRTHNPEFTAMEIYVAYKDYNWMMEFAEGLLEHCAIAVNGTSEVTFGEHQINFKAPYARVTMTDSIKHFTGFDISGKTEEELFAAAKGMGIEVDETMGKGKLIDEIFGAKCEGNYIQPTFITDYPKEMSPLCKEHRDNPDLTERFELMVCGKEIANAYSELNDPIDQRERFEDQMRLAAKGDDEANGIIDEDFLRALEYGMPPTSGMGIGMDRLIMYLTNNASIQEVLLFPQMRPEKKQTIELSEEEKLIVALLKANENKMDLAQLKVTAALSGKKWDAATKGLSKNNLIKVSVDGESKVMELVE
;
A
#
# COMPACT_ATOMS: atom_id res chain seq x y z
N ASP A 1 32.69 -0.53 -9.26
CA ASP A 1 32.82 -0.27 -10.69
C ASP A 1 32.15 -1.38 -11.49
N PHE A 2 31.67 -1.09 -12.69
CA PHE A 2 31.20 -2.10 -13.63
C PHE A 2 32.30 -2.42 -14.62
N ILE A 3 32.51 -3.72 -14.85
CA ILE A 3 33.55 -4.23 -15.76
C ILE A 3 32.92 -5.26 -16.70
N GLY A 4 33.44 -5.31 -17.93
CA GLY A 4 33.20 -6.39 -18.88
C GLY A 4 34.39 -7.32 -18.87
N ILE A 5 34.16 -8.62 -18.86
CA ILE A 5 35.19 -9.62 -18.94
C ILE A 5 34.89 -10.64 -20.02
N GLU A 6 35.89 -11.05 -20.77
CA GLU A 6 35.89 -12.20 -21.66
C GLU A 6 36.85 -13.23 -21.08
N GLY A 7 36.47 -14.51 -21.04
CA GLY A 7 37.33 -15.53 -20.44
C GLY A 7 36.62 -16.88 -20.28
N GLU A 8 37.26 -17.83 -19.63
CA GLU A 8 36.82 -19.20 -19.44
C GLU A 8 36.42 -19.47 -17.99
N LEU A 9 35.28 -20.13 -17.79
CA LEU A 9 34.87 -20.65 -16.50
C LEU A 9 35.76 -21.83 -16.09
N PHE A 10 36.24 -21.82 -14.86
CA PHE A 10 36.93 -22.96 -14.27
C PHE A 10 36.62 -23.11 -12.80
N THR A 11 36.81 -24.32 -12.29
CA THR A 11 36.64 -24.60 -10.86
C THR A 11 38.01 -24.74 -10.22
N THR A 12 38.23 -24.00 -9.13
CA THR A 12 39.49 -24.07 -8.37
C THR A 12 39.59 -25.42 -7.64
N LYS A 13 40.81 -25.75 -7.16
CA LYS A 13 41.06 -26.98 -6.38
C LYS A 13 40.22 -27.08 -5.08
N VAL A 14 39.73 -25.94 -4.58
CA VAL A 14 38.89 -25.87 -3.38
C VAL A 14 37.38 -25.77 -3.73
N GLY A 15 37.02 -26.03 -5.00
CA GLY A 15 35.63 -26.07 -5.45
C GLY A 15 34.98 -24.69 -5.80
N ALA A 16 35.74 -23.59 -5.72
CA ALA A 16 35.23 -22.27 -6.10
C ALA A 16 35.15 -22.12 -7.62
N GLN A 17 34.00 -21.65 -8.12
CA GLN A 17 33.84 -21.28 -9.52
C GLN A 17 34.43 -19.91 -9.79
N CYS A 18 35.29 -19.81 -10.77
CA CYS A 18 36.04 -18.60 -11.15
C CYS A 18 36.03 -18.42 -12.66
N ILE A 19 36.25 -17.18 -13.10
CA ILE A 19 36.50 -16.84 -14.51
C ILE A 19 37.99 -16.52 -14.68
N ARG A 20 38.69 -17.26 -15.54
CA ARG A 20 40.00 -16.87 -16.01
C ARG A 20 39.80 -15.80 -17.07
N VAL A 21 40.17 -14.58 -16.74
CA VAL A 21 39.94 -13.40 -17.59
C VAL A 21 41.05 -13.30 -18.66
N ASP A 22 40.63 -13.33 -19.93
CA ASP A 22 41.51 -13.12 -21.07
C ASP A 22 41.47 -11.63 -21.53
N LYS A 23 40.27 -11.00 -21.42
CA LYS A 23 40.08 -9.59 -21.76
C LYS A 23 39.26 -8.86 -20.71
N PHE A 24 39.69 -7.67 -20.37
CA PHE A 24 39.06 -6.78 -19.40
C PHE A 24 38.66 -5.47 -20.07
N THR A 25 37.41 -5.03 -19.82
CA THR A 25 36.92 -3.75 -20.29
C THR A 25 36.28 -3.00 -19.11
N PHE A 26 36.75 -1.78 -18.88
CA PHE A 26 36.09 -0.89 -17.90
C PHE A 26 34.85 -0.27 -18.52
N LEU A 27 33.69 -0.47 -17.87
CA LEU A 27 32.39 -0.04 -18.39
C LEU A 27 31.86 1.21 -17.71
N SER A 28 31.94 1.26 -16.37
CA SER A 28 31.38 2.39 -15.60
C SER A 28 32.08 2.55 -14.25
N LYS A 29 32.39 3.80 -13.89
CA LYS A 29 32.93 4.18 -12.59
C LYS A 29 31.82 4.39 -11.55
N THR A 30 31.92 3.70 -10.42
CA THR A 30 31.10 3.97 -9.25
C THR A 30 31.79 5.01 -8.37
N LEU A 31 31.03 5.99 -7.88
CA LEU A 31 31.55 7.04 -6.99
C LEU A 31 31.32 6.71 -5.51
N ARG A 32 30.46 5.74 -5.22
CA ARG A 32 30.13 5.33 -3.84
C ARG A 32 30.35 3.82 -3.67
N PRO A 33 30.97 3.37 -2.57
CA PRO A 33 31.10 1.96 -2.28
C PRO A 33 29.73 1.36 -1.95
N LEU A 34 29.52 0.09 -2.32
CA LEU A 34 28.35 -0.66 -1.86
C LEU A 34 28.52 -1.04 -0.37
N PRO A 35 27.45 -0.95 0.45
CA PRO A 35 27.45 -1.39 1.83
C PRO A 35 27.38 -2.93 1.89
N LEU A 36 28.48 -3.59 1.61
CA LEU A 36 28.58 -5.04 1.67
C LEU A 36 28.81 -5.50 3.11
N PRO A 37 28.09 -6.52 3.59
CA PRO A 37 28.31 -7.06 4.91
C PRO A 37 29.73 -7.62 5.06
N LYS A 38 30.34 -7.36 6.21
CA LYS A 38 31.62 -7.95 6.61
C LYS A 38 31.36 -8.98 7.69
N VAL A 39 31.93 -10.15 7.54
CA VAL A 39 31.85 -11.22 8.55
C VAL A 39 33.20 -11.25 9.27
N ASP A 40 33.21 -11.13 10.60
CA ASP A 40 34.40 -11.25 11.41
C ASP A 40 34.78 -12.72 11.66
N GLU A 41 35.90 -12.94 12.37
CA GLU A 41 36.41 -14.29 12.66
C GLU A 41 35.46 -15.11 13.53
N ASP A 42 34.57 -14.46 14.29
CA ASP A 42 33.56 -15.08 15.14
C ASP A 42 32.23 -15.33 14.39
N GLY A 43 32.16 -15.04 13.09
CA GLY A 43 30.97 -15.19 12.25
C GLY A 43 29.93 -14.07 12.40
N LYS A 44 30.23 -13.00 13.11
CA LYS A 44 29.34 -11.86 13.31
C LYS A 44 29.36 -10.96 12.07
N VAL A 45 28.16 -10.62 11.59
CA VAL A 45 27.98 -9.76 10.42
C VAL A 45 27.98 -8.29 10.84
N HIS A 46 28.83 -7.50 10.23
CA HIS A 46 28.95 -6.06 10.40
C HIS A 46 28.64 -5.34 9.09
N ASP A 47 28.28 -4.06 9.17
CA ASP A 47 28.00 -3.18 8.02
C ASP A 47 26.87 -3.71 7.07
N ALA A 48 26.01 -4.62 7.55
CA ALA A 48 24.89 -5.08 6.76
C ALA A 48 23.89 -3.93 6.51
N PHE A 49 23.39 -3.85 5.27
CA PHE A 49 22.39 -2.84 4.88
C PHE A 49 20.98 -3.29 5.32
N ASN A 50 20.71 -3.20 6.65
CA ASN A 50 19.52 -3.77 7.30
C ASN A 50 18.52 -2.72 7.82
N ASP A 51 18.91 -1.45 7.89
CA ASP A 51 17.99 -0.39 8.33
C ASP A 51 16.84 -0.27 7.34
N ALA A 52 15.60 -0.48 7.81
CA ALA A 52 14.43 -0.55 6.97
C ALA A 52 14.16 0.77 6.23
N GLU A 53 14.35 1.92 6.90
CA GLU A 53 14.12 3.23 6.28
C GLU A 53 15.13 3.50 5.18
N LEU A 54 16.40 3.22 5.41
CA LEU A 54 17.45 3.37 4.40
C LEU A 54 17.24 2.41 3.22
N ARG A 55 16.84 1.16 3.47
CA ARG A 55 16.52 0.18 2.43
C ARG A 55 15.40 0.68 1.51
N TYR A 56 14.34 1.25 2.08
CA TYR A 56 13.21 1.76 1.29
C TYR A 56 13.59 3.03 0.51
N ARG A 57 14.36 3.94 1.10
CA ARG A 57 14.84 5.16 0.43
C ARG A 57 15.87 4.88 -0.66
N MET A 58 16.74 3.89 -0.46
CA MET A 58 17.78 3.49 -1.40
C MET A 58 17.51 2.08 -1.95
N ARG A 59 16.31 1.83 -2.45
CA ARG A 59 15.88 0.52 -2.95
C ARG A 59 16.82 -0.04 -4.03
N TYR A 60 17.44 0.81 -4.83
CA TYR A 60 18.45 0.42 -5.83
C TYR A 60 19.71 -0.17 -5.19
N VAL A 61 20.09 0.27 -4.00
CA VAL A 61 21.18 -0.33 -3.22
C VAL A 61 20.69 -1.64 -2.59
N ASP A 62 19.52 -1.62 -1.96
CA ASP A 62 18.89 -2.79 -1.32
C ASP A 62 18.77 -3.97 -2.29
N LEU A 63 18.26 -3.74 -3.52
CA LEU A 63 18.18 -4.74 -4.58
C LEU A 63 19.55 -5.27 -5.03
N THR A 64 20.61 -4.49 -4.85
CA THR A 64 21.98 -4.90 -5.24
C THR A 64 22.62 -5.79 -4.19
N VAL A 65 22.41 -5.47 -2.89
CA VAL A 65 23.14 -6.15 -1.80
C VAL A 65 22.31 -7.21 -1.08
N ASN A 66 20.98 -7.14 -1.14
CA ASN A 66 20.05 -8.06 -0.51
C ASN A 66 19.28 -8.90 -1.55
N GLN A 67 19.79 -10.09 -1.84
CA GLN A 67 19.21 -10.96 -2.89
C GLN A 67 17.75 -11.36 -2.61
N ASN A 68 17.37 -11.59 -1.36
CA ASN A 68 16.01 -11.92 -0.96
C ASN A 68 14.98 -10.83 -1.33
N VAL A 69 15.40 -9.57 -1.33
CA VAL A 69 14.54 -8.44 -1.75
C VAL A 69 14.24 -8.55 -3.25
N LYS A 70 15.26 -8.88 -4.06
CA LYS A 70 15.06 -9.10 -5.50
C LYS A 70 14.10 -10.27 -5.76
N ASP A 71 14.23 -11.37 -5.00
CA ASP A 71 13.37 -12.55 -5.11
C ASP A 71 11.89 -12.22 -4.83
N THR A 72 11.61 -11.32 -3.88
CA THR A 72 10.26 -10.82 -3.60
C THR A 72 9.63 -10.19 -4.85
N PHE A 73 10.36 -9.35 -5.57
CA PHE A 73 9.83 -8.69 -6.78
C PHE A 73 9.73 -9.65 -7.99
N ILE A 74 10.60 -10.64 -8.08
CA ILE A 74 10.45 -11.73 -9.06
C ILE A 74 9.16 -12.52 -8.79
N LYS A 75 8.90 -12.87 -7.53
CA LYS A 75 7.66 -13.55 -7.11
C LYS A 75 6.43 -12.69 -7.36
N ARG A 76 6.51 -11.38 -7.10
CA ARG A 76 5.44 -10.43 -7.45
C ARG A 76 5.10 -10.48 -8.94
N THR A 77 6.09 -10.45 -9.82
CA THR A 77 5.85 -10.57 -11.27
C THR A 77 5.22 -11.90 -11.64
N LYS A 78 5.68 -13.02 -11.03
CA LYS A 78 5.09 -14.35 -11.25
C LYS A 78 3.60 -14.39 -10.84
N LEU A 79 3.24 -13.76 -9.72
CA LEU A 79 1.84 -13.66 -9.27
C LEU A 79 0.97 -13.00 -10.32
N PHE A 80 1.37 -11.82 -10.83
CA PHE A 80 0.62 -11.11 -11.86
C PHE A 80 0.48 -11.92 -13.15
N THR A 81 1.55 -12.61 -13.57
CA THR A 81 1.53 -13.46 -14.76
C THR A 81 0.58 -14.66 -14.59
N ALA A 82 0.62 -15.32 -13.43
CA ALA A 82 -0.24 -16.46 -13.15
C ALA A 82 -1.73 -16.06 -13.10
N MET A 83 -2.03 -14.94 -12.45
CA MET A 83 -3.40 -14.43 -12.35
C MET A 83 -3.96 -14.02 -13.71
N ARG A 84 -3.16 -13.31 -14.55
CA ARG A 84 -3.55 -13.01 -15.95
C ARG A 84 -3.81 -14.26 -16.76
N GLY A 85 -2.94 -15.26 -16.64
CA GLY A 85 -3.14 -16.56 -17.32
C GLY A 85 -4.47 -17.19 -16.93
N TYR A 86 -4.78 -17.24 -15.64
CA TYR A 86 -6.03 -17.80 -15.13
C TYR A 86 -7.28 -17.09 -15.69
N PHE A 87 -7.28 -15.75 -15.76
CA PHE A 87 -8.39 -14.98 -16.30
C PHE A 87 -8.51 -15.12 -17.82
N ASN A 88 -7.40 -15.07 -18.55
CA ASN A 88 -7.37 -15.22 -19.99
C ASN A 88 -7.84 -16.61 -20.42
N ASP A 89 -7.46 -17.65 -19.70
CA ASP A 89 -7.92 -19.03 -19.96
C ASP A 89 -9.43 -19.18 -19.69
N ALA A 90 -10.00 -18.38 -18.79
CA ALA A 90 -11.43 -18.27 -18.55
C ALA A 90 -12.16 -17.41 -19.60
N GLY A 91 -11.43 -16.76 -20.53
CA GLY A 91 -11.99 -15.92 -21.59
C GLY A 91 -12.30 -14.48 -21.18
N TYR A 92 -11.79 -14.02 -20.03
CA TYR A 92 -12.01 -12.65 -19.55
C TYR A 92 -11.01 -11.66 -20.15
N LEU A 93 -11.45 -10.42 -20.35
CA LEU A 93 -10.69 -9.37 -21.01
C LEU A 93 -10.00 -8.45 -20.00
N GLU A 94 -8.69 -8.25 -20.12
CA GLU A 94 -7.99 -7.17 -19.42
C GLU A 94 -8.32 -5.82 -20.05
N VAL A 95 -8.71 -4.86 -19.21
CA VAL A 95 -9.10 -3.51 -19.64
C VAL A 95 -8.39 -2.44 -18.82
N ASP A 96 -8.39 -1.21 -19.36
CA ASP A 96 -7.89 -0.02 -18.66
C ASP A 96 -9.03 1.00 -18.51
N THR A 97 -9.25 1.49 -17.30
CA THR A 97 -10.23 2.52 -16.99
C THR A 97 -9.57 3.82 -16.50
N PRO A 98 -10.26 4.97 -16.53
CA PRO A 98 -9.64 6.24 -16.18
C PRO A 98 -9.05 6.30 -14.76
N VAL A 99 -7.81 6.75 -14.66
CA VAL A 99 -7.17 7.11 -13.38
C VAL A 99 -7.66 8.45 -12.86
N LEU A 100 -7.85 9.43 -13.78
CA LEU A 100 -8.42 10.75 -13.44
C LEU A 100 -9.93 10.71 -13.68
N GLN A 101 -10.68 10.95 -12.61
CA GLN A 101 -12.14 10.84 -12.60
C GLN A 101 -12.78 12.19 -12.26
N SER A 102 -13.95 12.47 -12.82
CA SER A 102 -14.72 13.66 -12.49
C SER A 102 -15.42 13.54 -11.15
N ILE A 103 -15.77 12.31 -10.75
CA ILE A 103 -16.45 11.95 -9.50
C ILE A 103 -15.70 10.77 -8.90
N PRO A 104 -15.22 10.85 -7.65
CA PRO A 104 -14.66 9.69 -6.97
C PRO A 104 -15.81 8.74 -6.57
N GLY A 105 -15.62 7.43 -6.71
CA GLY A 105 -16.65 6.46 -6.36
C GLY A 105 -16.13 5.02 -6.37
N GLY A 106 -16.96 4.06 -5.96
CA GLY A 106 -16.64 2.64 -5.90
C GLY A 106 -15.97 2.19 -4.59
N ALA A 107 -15.70 3.10 -3.65
CA ALA A 107 -15.16 2.80 -2.32
C ALA A 107 -15.45 3.95 -1.36
N SER A 108 -15.33 3.68 -0.05
CA SER A 108 -15.33 4.71 1.00
C SER A 108 -13.87 5.07 1.29
N ALA A 109 -13.38 6.19 0.76
CA ALA A 109 -12.01 6.67 0.96
C ALA A 109 -11.86 8.14 0.55
N ARG A 110 -10.87 8.84 1.11
CA ARG A 110 -10.54 10.22 0.72
C ARG A 110 -9.73 10.23 -0.58
N PRO A 111 -10.15 10.95 -1.64
CA PRO A 111 -9.41 11.03 -2.88
C PRO A 111 -8.26 12.05 -2.80
N PHE A 112 -7.23 11.87 -3.64
CA PHE A 112 -6.33 12.95 -4.03
C PHE A 112 -7.02 13.80 -5.08
N ILE A 113 -6.97 15.13 -4.92
CA ILE A 113 -7.59 16.10 -5.82
C ILE A 113 -6.51 16.77 -6.64
N THR A 114 -6.72 16.86 -7.94
CA THR A 114 -5.86 17.60 -8.87
C THR A 114 -6.68 18.58 -9.70
N HIS A 115 -6.01 19.41 -10.52
CA HIS A 115 -6.66 20.44 -11.33
C HIS A 115 -6.30 20.27 -12.81
N HIS A 116 -7.30 20.28 -13.68
CA HIS A 116 -7.10 20.25 -15.13
C HIS A 116 -7.00 21.69 -15.65
N ASN A 117 -5.79 22.18 -15.91
CA ASN A 117 -5.53 23.59 -16.20
C ASN A 117 -6.29 24.15 -17.41
N SER A 118 -6.42 23.39 -18.50
CA SER A 118 -7.06 23.90 -19.73
C SER A 118 -8.58 23.89 -19.67
N LEU A 119 -9.18 23.05 -18.82
CA LEU A 119 -10.63 23.00 -18.61
C LEU A 119 -11.07 23.77 -17.37
N ASP A 120 -10.12 24.17 -16.52
CA ASP A 120 -10.36 24.85 -15.25
C ASP A 120 -11.34 24.09 -14.32
N ILE A 121 -11.13 22.76 -14.20
CA ILE A 121 -11.97 21.89 -13.39
C ILE A 121 -11.14 21.03 -12.43
N PRO A 122 -11.67 20.69 -11.23
CA PRO A 122 -11.07 19.68 -10.38
C PRO A 122 -11.24 18.29 -10.99
N LEU A 123 -10.24 17.43 -10.81
CA LEU A 123 -10.29 16.01 -11.08
C LEU A 123 -9.81 15.24 -9.85
N TYR A 124 -10.24 14.01 -9.72
CA TYR A 124 -9.91 13.14 -8.61
C TYR A 124 -9.11 11.94 -9.11
N MET A 125 -8.04 11.59 -8.41
CA MET A 125 -7.37 10.31 -8.64
C MET A 125 -8.27 9.20 -8.10
N ARG A 126 -8.47 8.15 -8.88
CA ARG A 126 -9.41 7.06 -8.55
C ARG A 126 -9.09 6.41 -7.21
N ILE A 127 -10.11 6.18 -6.42
CA ILE A 127 -10.06 5.39 -5.18
C ILE A 127 -10.40 3.92 -5.43
N ALA A 128 -11.14 3.64 -6.51
CA ALA A 128 -11.52 2.34 -7.05
C ALA A 128 -11.85 2.49 -8.54
N ASN A 129 -11.90 1.40 -9.28
CA ASN A 129 -12.28 1.34 -10.69
C ASN A 129 -13.63 0.65 -10.94
N GLU A 130 -14.29 0.20 -9.90
CA GLU A 130 -15.54 -0.57 -9.89
C GLU A 130 -16.63 -0.01 -10.82
N LEU A 131 -17.00 1.28 -10.68
CA LEU A 131 -18.11 1.87 -11.42
C LEU A 131 -17.85 1.91 -12.94
N TYR A 132 -16.59 1.99 -13.36
CA TYR A 132 -16.22 1.91 -14.77
C TYR A 132 -16.27 0.49 -15.31
N LEU A 133 -15.82 -0.50 -14.52
CA LEU A 133 -15.87 -1.91 -14.91
C LEU A 133 -17.34 -2.39 -15.04
N LYS A 134 -18.22 -1.97 -14.13
CA LYS A 134 -19.67 -2.24 -14.26
C LYS A 134 -20.27 -1.64 -15.52
N ARG A 135 -19.86 -0.43 -15.94
CA ARG A 135 -20.31 0.16 -17.22
C ARG A 135 -19.87 -0.68 -18.42
N LEU A 136 -18.71 -1.35 -18.35
CA LEU A 136 -18.28 -2.28 -19.41
C LEU A 136 -19.16 -3.53 -19.47
N ILE A 137 -19.64 -4.03 -18.34
CA ILE A 137 -20.63 -5.11 -18.28
C ILE A 137 -21.96 -4.65 -18.91
N VAL A 138 -22.45 -3.44 -18.59
CA VAL A 138 -23.59 -2.83 -19.30
C VAL A 138 -23.33 -2.75 -20.81
N GLY A 139 -22.09 -2.47 -21.21
CA GLY A 139 -21.63 -2.45 -22.61
C GLY A 139 -21.63 -3.79 -23.32
N GLY A 140 -21.92 -4.91 -22.61
CA GLY A 140 -22.06 -6.25 -23.16
C GLY A 140 -20.83 -7.15 -23.06
N PHE A 141 -19.79 -6.79 -22.31
CA PHE A 141 -18.71 -7.72 -22.00
C PHE A 141 -19.18 -8.77 -20.99
N GLU A 142 -18.84 -10.04 -21.23
CA GLU A 142 -19.18 -11.15 -20.34
C GLU A 142 -18.28 -11.22 -19.10
N GLY A 143 -17.03 -10.79 -19.21
CA GLY A 143 -16.07 -10.73 -18.11
C GLY A 143 -14.93 -9.78 -18.42
N VAL A 144 -14.66 -8.87 -17.48
CA VAL A 144 -13.57 -7.89 -17.57
C VAL A 144 -12.79 -7.86 -16.29
N TYR A 145 -11.47 -7.61 -16.38
CA TYR A 145 -10.63 -7.40 -15.21
C TYR A 145 -9.61 -6.31 -15.44
N GLU A 146 -9.15 -5.69 -14.36
CA GLU A 146 -8.12 -4.66 -14.39
C GLU A 146 -7.17 -4.81 -13.21
N PHE A 147 -5.85 -4.76 -13.48
CA PHE A 147 -4.85 -4.51 -12.45
C PHE A 147 -4.67 -3.01 -12.31
N SER A 148 -5.28 -2.43 -11.32
CA SER A 148 -5.39 -0.99 -11.16
C SER A 148 -4.45 -0.45 -10.09
N ARG A 149 -3.91 0.74 -10.34
CA ARG A 149 -3.32 1.57 -9.31
C ARG A 149 -4.42 2.47 -8.75
N ASN A 150 -4.72 2.33 -7.47
CA ASN A 150 -5.69 3.12 -6.76
C ASN A 150 -5.00 4.02 -5.73
N PHE A 151 -5.64 5.14 -5.38
CA PHE A 151 -5.06 6.22 -4.59
C PHE A 151 -6.02 6.61 -3.47
N ARG A 152 -5.58 6.50 -2.21
CA ARG A 152 -6.34 6.91 -1.03
C ARG A 152 -5.52 7.87 -0.21
N ASN A 153 -6.02 9.07 0.03
CA ASN A 153 -5.34 10.14 0.74
C ASN A 153 -5.50 9.97 2.26
N GLU A 154 -4.95 8.89 2.76
CA GLU A 154 -5.07 8.42 4.14
C GLU A 154 -3.70 8.18 4.78
N GLY A 155 -3.69 7.64 6.00
CA GLY A 155 -2.48 7.34 6.73
C GLY A 155 -1.63 6.24 6.10
N MET A 156 -0.36 6.22 6.43
CA MET A 156 0.60 5.18 6.03
C MET A 156 0.99 4.35 7.24
N ASP A 157 0.88 3.03 7.11
CA ASP A 157 1.32 2.07 8.11
C ASP A 157 1.98 0.83 7.46
N ARG A 158 2.04 -0.29 8.18
CA ARG A 158 2.64 -1.53 7.67
C ARG A 158 1.80 -2.21 6.61
N THR A 159 0.51 -1.90 6.50
CA THR A 159 -0.46 -2.55 5.62
C THR A 159 -1.08 -1.60 4.60
N HIS A 160 -0.89 -0.29 4.79
CA HIS A 160 -1.46 0.77 3.95
C HIS A 160 -0.39 1.68 3.36
N ASN A 161 -0.53 1.94 2.06
CA ASN A 161 0.24 2.92 1.31
C ASN A 161 -0.75 3.78 0.49
N PRO A 162 -0.57 5.10 0.39
CA PRO A 162 -1.53 5.98 -0.31
C PRO A 162 -1.76 5.63 -1.77
N GLU A 163 -0.82 4.93 -2.36
CA GLU A 163 -0.83 4.38 -3.71
C GLU A 163 -0.62 2.88 -3.60
N PHE A 164 -1.57 2.07 -4.07
CA PHE A 164 -1.53 0.62 -3.96
C PHE A 164 -2.08 -0.05 -5.22
N THR A 165 -1.82 -1.34 -5.37
CA THR A 165 -2.32 -2.13 -6.50
C THR A 165 -3.47 -3.00 -6.04
N ALA A 166 -4.62 -2.88 -6.71
CA ALA A 166 -5.73 -3.81 -6.65
C ALA A 166 -5.89 -4.55 -7.98
N MET A 167 -6.47 -5.72 -7.93
CA MET A 167 -7.04 -6.41 -9.09
C MET A 167 -8.54 -6.46 -8.90
N GLU A 168 -9.29 -5.99 -9.87
CA GLU A 168 -10.74 -6.11 -9.87
C GLU A 168 -11.22 -6.90 -11.09
N ILE A 169 -12.22 -7.76 -10.90
CA ILE A 169 -12.84 -8.59 -11.93
C ILE A 169 -14.35 -8.55 -11.77
N TYR A 170 -15.08 -8.43 -12.89
CA TYR A 170 -16.54 -8.45 -12.97
C TYR A 170 -16.96 -9.45 -14.03
N VAL A 171 -17.89 -10.36 -13.66
CA VAL A 171 -18.33 -11.45 -14.55
C VAL A 171 -19.87 -11.49 -14.58
N ALA A 172 -20.43 -11.32 -15.78
CA ALA A 172 -21.86 -11.38 -16.02
C ALA A 172 -22.41 -12.79 -15.82
N TYR A 173 -23.69 -12.87 -15.41
CA TYR A 173 -24.44 -14.10 -15.16
C TYR A 173 -23.83 -15.01 -14.08
N LYS A 174 -23.12 -14.40 -13.12
CA LYS A 174 -22.55 -15.02 -11.93
C LYS A 174 -23.05 -14.33 -10.67
N ASP A 175 -22.96 -15.04 -9.54
CA ASP A 175 -23.28 -14.54 -8.21
C ASP A 175 -22.09 -14.71 -7.23
N TYR A 176 -22.26 -14.24 -6.00
CA TYR A 176 -21.20 -14.29 -4.99
C TYR A 176 -20.82 -15.72 -4.58
N ASN A 177 -21.73 -16.72 -4.70
CA ASN A 177 -21.40 -18.12 -4.43
C ASN A 177 -20.41 -18.67 -5.46
N TRP A 178 -20.68 -18.41 -6.74
CA TRP A 178 -19.74 -18.74 -7.81
C TRP A 178 -18.40 -18.02 -7.63
N MET A 179 -18.43 -16.77 -7.20
CA MET A 179 -17.21 -15.97 -7.00
C MET A 179 -16.36 -16.51 -5.84
N MET A 180 -16.96 -17.08 -4.78
CA MET A 180 -16.21 -17.78 -3.73
C MET A 180 -15.42 -18.96 -4.29
N GLU A 181 -16.06 -19.84 -5.09
CA GLU A 181 -15.40 -20.99 -5.71
C GLU A 181 -14.32 -20.55 -6.71
N PHE A 182 -14.58 -19.48 -7.46
CA PHE A 182 -13.61 -18.88 -8.37
C PHE A 182 -12.38 -18.34 -7.63
N ALA A 183 -12.58 -17.63 -6.51
CA ALA A 183 -11.51 -17.08 -5.66
C ALA A 183 -10.66 -18.21 -5.05
N GLU A 184 -11.28 -19.29 -4.58
CA GLU A 184 -10.58 -20.48 -4.08
C GLU A 184 -9.62 -21.04 -5.14
N GLY A 185 -10.12 -21.31 -6.34
CA GLY A 185 -9.30 -21.85 -7.44
C GLY A 185 -8.20 -20.89 -7.89
N LEU A 186 -8.51 -19.61 -7.98
CA LEU A 186 -7.55 -18.56 -8.35
C LEU A 186 -6.39 -18.47 -7.35
N LEU A 187 -6.69 -18.41 -6.06
CA LEU A 187 -5.67 -18.20 -5.03
C LEU A 187 -4.80 -19.43 -4.82
N GLU A 188 -5.38 -20.63 -4.90
CA GLU A 188 -4.62 -21.90 -4.93
C GLU A 188 -3.66 -21.92 -6.12
N HIS A 189 -4.16 -21.60 -7.33
CA HIS A 189 -3.34 -21.52 -8.55
C HIS A 189 -2.18 -20.53 -8.39
N CYS A 190 -2.46 -19.33 -7.88
CA CYS A 190 -1.45 -18.30 -7.67
C CYS A 190 -0.39 -18.70 -6.64
N ALA A 191 -0.79 -19.32 -5.52
CA ALA A 191 0.13 -19.79 -4.49
C ALA A 191 1.09 -20.85 -5.04
N ILE A 192 0.57 -21.82 -5.80
CA ILE A 192 1.37 -22.86 -6.46
C ILE A 192 2.31 -22.25 -7.50
N ALA A 193 1.84 -21.33 -8.33
CA ALA A 193 2.66 -20.67 -9.36
C ALA A 193 3.84 -19.88 -8.77
N VAL A 194 3.63 -19.23 -7.62
CA VAL A 194 4.65 -18.38 -6.96
C VAL A 194 5.64 -19.22 -6.13
N ASN A 195 5.14 -20.22 -5.38
CA ASN A 195 5.93 -20.93 -4.37
C ASN A 195 6.10 -22.43 -4.66
N GLY A 196 5.43 -22.98 -5.66
CA GLY A 196 5.42 -24.42 -5.97
C GLY A 196 4.50 -25.25 -5.05
N THR A 197 3.78 -24.62 -4.13
CA THR A 197 2.85 -25.25 -3.18
C THR A 197 1.73 -24.29 -2.81
N SER A 198 0.58 -24.80 -2.38
CA SER A 198 -0.52 -24.02 -1.80
C SER A 198 -0.28 -23.62 -0.33
N GLU A 199 0.68 -24.28 0.32
CA GLU A 199 1.05 -23.97 1.71
C GLU A 199 2.15 -22.93 1.77
N VAL A 200 1.94 -21.85 2.51
CA VAL A 200 2.89 -20.75 2.67
C VAL A 200 3.07 -20.39 4.13
N THR A 201 4.27 -19.91 4.48
CA THR A 201 4.55 -19.39 5.81
C THR A 201 4.38 -17.88 5.82
N PHE A 202 3.67 -17.35 6.81
CA PHE A 202 3.59 -15.91 7.07
C PHE A 202 3.75 -15.66 8.58
N GLY A 203 4.88 -15.07 8.97
CA GLY A 203 5.27 -14.94 10.36
C GLY A 203 5.37 -16.31 11.05
N GLU A 204 4.58 -16.51 12.08
CA GLU A 204 4.49 -17.77 12.83
C GLU A 204 3.43 -18.74 12.27
N HIS A 205 2.65 -18.31 11.28
CA HIS A 205 1.52 -19.06 10.77
C HIS A 205 1.87 -19.84 9.49
N GLN A 206 1.32 -21.05 9.40
CA GLN A 206 1.25 -21.81 8.16
C GLN A 206 -0.14 -21.60 7.56
N ILE A 207 -0.20 -21.01 6.38
CA ILE A 207 -1.43 -20.71 5.65
C ILE A 207 -1.58 -21.72 4.52
N ASN A 208 -2.74 -22.33 4.38
CA ASN A 208 -3.03 -23.22 3.27
C ASN A 208 -4.09 -22.61 2.33
N PHE A 209 -3.68 -22.24 1.13
CA PHE A 209 -4.56 -21.75 0.08
C PHE A 209 -5.27 -22.84 -0.73
N LYS A 210 -5.23 -24.09 -0.27
CA LYS A 210 -5.95 -25.21 -0.91
C LYS A 210 -7.44 -25.11 -0.63
N ALA A 211 -8.26 -25.16 -1.68
CA ALA A 211 -9.72 -25.23 -1.56
C ALA A 211 -10.21 -26.53 -0.87
N PRO A 212 -11.41 -26.52 -0.21
CA PRO A 212 -12.30 -25.40 0.00
C PRO A 212 -11.95 -24.58 1.25
N TYR A 213 -12.34 -23.28 1.27
CA TYR A 213 -12.19 -22.42 2.45
C TYR A 213 -13.43 -22.47 3.35
N ALA A 214 -13.24 -22.13 4.63
CA ALA A 214 -14.36 -21.99 5.55
C ALA A 214 -15.26 -20.81 5.14
N ARG A 215 -16.57 -20.91 5.42
CA ARG A 215 -17.58 -19.89 5.18
C ARG A 215 -18.33 -19.64 6.48
N VAL A 216 -18.38 -18.40 6.93
CA VAL A 216 -18.98 -17.99 8.20
C VAL A 216 -19.74 -16.70 7.96
N THR A 217 -21.01 -16.60 8.39
CA THR A 217 -21.75 -15.34 8.27
C THR A 217 -21.20 -14.29 9.24
N MET A 218 -21.31 -13.01 8.90
CA MET A 218 -20.89 -11.93 9.80
C MET A 218 -21.62 -12.01 11.14
N THR A 219 -22.93 -12.29 11.12
CA THR A 219 -23.74 -12.45 12.33
C THR A 219 -23.25 -13.59 13.21
N ASP A 220 -22.98 -14.77 12.63
CA ASP A 220 -22.49 -15.92 13.38
C ASP A 220 -21.09 -15.67 13.93
N SER A 221 -20.23 -15.00 13.17
CA SER A 221 -18.88 -14.59 13.61
C SER A 221 -18.95 -13.71 14.86
N ILE A 222 -19.72 -12.61 14.81
CA ILE A 222 -19.87 -11.70 15.94
C ILE A 222 -20.47 -12.43 17.15
N LYS A 223 -21.50 -13.21 16.93
CA LYS A 223 -22.14 -14.00 18.00
C LYS A 223 -21.19 -15.01 18.62
N HIS A 224 -20.35 -15.68 17.82
CA HIS A 224 -19.38 -16.65 18.30
C HIS A 224 -18.31 -16.01 19.21
N PHE A 225 -17.72 -14.90 18.78
CA PHE A 225 -16.61 -14.28 19.53
C PHE A 225 -17.02 -13.34 20.66
N THR A 226 -18.24 -12.77 20.59
CA THR A 226 -18.71 -11.77 21.56
C THR A 226 -19.86 -12.25 22.43
N GLY A 227 -20.58 -13.29 22.01
CA GLY A 227 -21.85 -13.71 22.59
C GLY A 227 -23.03 -12.79 22.27
N PHE A 228 -22.82 -11.73 21.48
CA PHE A 228 -23.83 -10.74 21.12
C PHE A 228 -24.40 -11.03 19.73
N ASP A 229 -25.74 -11.16 19.64
CA ASP A 229 -26.45 -11.36 18.38
C ASP A 229 -26.89 -10.01 17.81
N ILE A 230 -26.37 -9.64 16.66
CA ILE A 230 -26.67 -8.36 15.98
C ILE A 230 -27.98 -8.36 15.21
N SER A 231 -28.62 -9.53 15.04
CA SER A 231 -29.85 -9.66 14.25
C SER A 231 -30.99 -8.80 14.81
N GLY A 232 -31.54 -7.92 13.97
CA GLY A 232 -32.67 -7.05 14.34
C GLY A 232 -32.37 -5.98 15.38
N LYS A 233 -31.09 -5.74 15.71
CA LYS A 233 -30.64 -4.71 16.67
C LYS A 233 -30.79 -3.31 16.11
N THR A 234 -31.19 -2.37 16.97
CA THR A 234 -31.19 -0.94 16.65
C THR A 234 -29.77 -0.34 16.75
N GLU A 235 -29.59 0.86 16.21
CA GLU A 235 -28.34 1.61 16.29
C GLU A 235 -27.94 1.86 17.75
N GLU A 236 -28.90 2.21 18.62
CA GLU A 236 -28.66 2.46 20.04
C GLU A 236 -28.23 1.18 20.79
N GLU A 237 -28.84 0.02 20.46
CA GLU A 237 -28.45 -1.27 21.05
C GLU A 237 -27.02 -1.68 20.64
N LEU A 238 -26.66 -1.47 19.36
CA LEU A 238 -25.32 -1.73 18.84
C LEU A 238 -24.29 -0.80 19.48
N PHE A 239 -24.59 0.48 19.58
CA PHE A 239 -23.74 1.48 20.23
C PHE A 239 -23.45 1.12 21.71
N ALA A 240 -24.53 0.76 22.44
CA ALA A 240 -24.38 0.33 23.83
C ALA A 240 -23.56 -0.96 23.96
N ALA A 241 -23.75 -1.93 23.05
CA ALA A 241 -22.99 -3.17 23.03
C ALA A 241 -21.49 -2.91 22.72
N ALA A 242 -21.18 -2.10 21.70
CA ALA A 242 -19.80 -1.74 21.35
C ALA A 242 -19.07 -1.06 22.52
N LYS A 243 -19.71 -0.08 23.16
CA LYS A 243 -19.19 0.55 24.40
C LYS A 243 -18.99 -0.46 25.52
N GLY A 244 -19.95 -1.36 25.73
CA GLY A 244 -19.84 -2.42 26.73
C GLY A 244 -18.68 -3.39 26.47
N MET A 245 -18.27 -3.56 25.23
CA MET A 245 -17.12 -4.35 24.80
C MET A 245 -15.79 -3.58 24.87
N GLY A 246 -15.81 -2.28 25.22
CA GLY A 246 -14.63 -1.42 25.29
C GLY A 246 -14.14 -0.95 23.92
N ILE A 247 -15.03 -0.88 22.93
CA ILE A 247 -14.74 -0.37 21.59
C ILE A 247 -14.98 1.15 21.58
N GLU A 248 -14.07 1.90 20.97
CA GLU A 248 -14.22 3.35 20.80
C GLU A 248 -15.22 3.62 19.68
N VAL A 249 -16.38 4.18 20.05
CA VAL A 249 -17.45 4.55 19.13
C VAL A 249 -17.99 5.92 19.49
N ASP A 250 -18.47 6.68 18.51
CA ASP A 250 -19.07 8.00 18.67
C ASP A 250 -20.47 8.07 18.08
N GLU A 251 -21.20 9.16 18.36
CA GLU A 251 -22.60 9.35 17.98
C GLU A 251 -22.82 9.63 16.47
N THR A 252 -21.75 9.76 15.69
CA THR A 252 -21.83 9.96 14.23
C THR A 252 -21.88 8.63 13.48
N MET A 253 -21.52 7.52 14.15
CA MET A 253 -21.47 6.19 13.58
C MET A 253 -22.87 5.61 13.40
N GLY A 254 -23.26 5.35 12.17
CA GLY A 254 -24.48 4.63 11.85
C GLY A 254 -24.38 3.13 12.13
N LYS A 255 -25.53 2.44 12.02
CA LYS A 255 -25.67 0.99 12.31
C LYS A 255 -24.60 0.13 11.61
N GLY A 256 -24.35 0.36 10.32
CA GLY A 256 -23.33 -0.38 9.56
C GLY A 256 -21.93 -0.21 10.14
N LYS A 257 -21.51 1.03 10.43
CA LYS A 257 -20.19 1.32 11.00
C LYS A 257 -20.01 0.70 12.39
N LEU A 258 -21.04 0.73 13.23
CA LEU A 258 -21.01 0.09 14.56
C LEU A 258 -20.80 -1.44 14.48
N ILE A 259 -21.43 -2.11 13.51
CA ILE A 259 -21.23 -3.54 13.28
C ILE A 259 -19.81 -3.82 12.79
N ASP A 260 -19.30 -2.99 11.89
CA ASP A 260 -17.93 -3.07 11.37
C ASP A 260 -16.88 -2.93 12.49
N GLU A 261 -17.03 -1.93 13.35
CA GLU A 261 -16.17 -1.73 14.52
C GLU A 261 -16.20 -2.94 15.49
N ILE A 262 -17.38 -3.53 15.73
CA ILE A 262 -17.49 -4.73 16.57
C ILE A 262 -16.75 -5.90 15.92
N PHE A 263 -16.95 -6.13 14.61
CA PHE A 263 -16.31 -7.20 13.87
C PHE A 263 -14.78 -7.02 13.83
N GLY A 264 -14.30 -5.86 13.45
CA GLY A 264 -12.86 -5.54 13.39
C GLY A 264 -12.17 -5.72 14.73
N ALA A 265 -12.78 -5.19 15.81
CA ALA A 265 -12.16 -5.25 17.13
C ALA A 265 -12.18 -6.64 17.80
N LYS A 266 -13.17 -7.49 17.49
CA LYS A 266 -13.42 -8.74 18.24
C LYS A 266 -13.29 -10.01 17.41
N CYS A 267 -13.50 -9.93 16.10
CA CYS A 267 -13.61 -11.13 15.26
C CYS A 267 -12.47 -11.26 14.25
N GLU A 268 -12.13 -10.19 13.53
CA GLU A 268 -11.23 -10.17 12.38
C GLU A 268 -9.90 -10.89 12.66
N GLY A 269 -9.25 -10.54 13.77
CA GLY A 269 -7.93 -11.07 14.16
C GLY A 269 -7.87 -12.59 14.41
N ASN A 270 -9.01 -13.27 14.52
CA ASN A 270 -9.06 -14.70 14.81
C ASN A 270 -8.98 -15.58 13.53
N TYR A 271 -9.19 -15.00 12.34
CA TYR A 271 -9.22 -15.73 11.08
C TYR A 271 -7.82 -15.84 10.47
N ILE A 272 -7.09 -16.89 10.85
CA ILE A 272 -5.72 -17.14 10.36
C ILE A 272 -5.75 -17.82 9.00
N GLN A 273 -6.53 -18.91 8.85
CA GLN A 273 -6.69 -19.59 7.58
C GLN A 273 -7.66 -18.85 6.67
N PRO A 274 -7.54 -18.98 5.33
CA PRO A 274 -8.49 -18.40 4.40
C PRO A 274 -9.93 -18.74 4.78
N THR A 275 -10.72 -17.71 5.10
CA THR A 275 -12.10 -17.85 5.56
C THR A 275 -12.96 -16.76 4.92
N PHE A 276 -14.03 -17.14 4.25
CA PHE A 276 -15.03 -16.20 3.77
C PHE A 276 -15.95 -15.79 4.91
N ILE A 277 -16.02 -14.48 5.16
CA ILE A 277 -17.07 -13.88 5.98
C ILE A 277 -18.15 -13.43 5.03
N THR A 278 -19.39 -13.94 5.22
CA THR A 278 -20.50 -13.75 4.26
C THR A 278 -21.65 -12.99 4.87
N ASP A 279 -22.59 -12.58 4.01
CA ASP A 279 -23.92 -12.07 4.39
C ASP A 279 -23.84 -10.81 5.27
N TYR A 280 -23.18 -9.80 4.70
CA TYR A 280 -23.00 -8.50 5.35
C TYR A 280 -24.32 -7.73 5.45
N PRO A 281 -24.54 -6.95 6.54
CA PRO A 281 -25.66 -6.04 6.64
C PRO A 281 -25.76 -5.07 5.47
N LYS A 282 -27.00 -4.76 5.07
CA LYS A 282 -27.31 -3.89 3.92
C LYS A 282 -26.68 -2.50 4.07
N GLU A 283 -26.67 -1.97 5.27
CA GLU A 283 -26.14 -0.65 5.61
C GLU A 283 -24.63 -0.51 5.37
N MET A 284 -23.88 -1.63 5.36
CA MET A 284 -22.44 -1.66 5.10
C MET A 284 -22.09 -1.81 3.62
N SER A 285 -23.06 -1.97 2.73
CA SER A 285 -22.82 -2.53 1.40
C SER A 285 -23.61 -1.78 0.31
N PRO A 286 -23.27 -0.50 0.04
CA PRO A 286 -24.08 0.37 -0.85
C PRO A 286 -24.13 -0.07 -2.31
N LEU A 287 -23.21 -0.91 -2.78
CA LEU A 287 -23.10 -1.36 -4.17
C LEU A 287 -23.47 -2.85 -4.34
N CYS A 288 -23.82 -3.51 -3.24
CA CYS A 288 -24.13 -4.93 -3.21
C CYS A 288 -25.62 -5.21 -3.38
N LYS A 289 -25.95 -6.29 -4.09
CA LYS A 289 -27.31 -6.77 -4.23
C LYS A 289 -27.85 -7.26 -2.90
N GLU A 290 -29.15 -6.98 -2.65
CA GLU A 290 -29.88 -7.53 -1.51
C GLU A 290 -29.85 -9.06 -1.53
N HIS A 291 -29.68 -9.67 -0.36
CA HIS A 291 -29.65 -11.12 -0.23
C HIS A 291 -30.99 -11.74 -0.57
N ARG A 292 -30.99 -12.80 -1.37
CA ARG A 292 -32.20 -13.44 -1.94
C ARG A 292 -33.20 -13.96 -0.91
N ASP A 293 -32.74 -14.30 0.30
CA ASP A 293 -33.57 -14.89 1.36
C ASP A 293 -33.77 -13.95 2.57
N ASN A 294 -33.02 -12.84 2.67
CA ASN A 294 -33.11 -11.92 3.80
C ASN A 294 -32.79 -10.48 3.36
N PRO A 295 -33.80 -9.59 3.28
CA PRO A 295 -33.64 -8.22 2.77
C PRO A 295 -32.77 -7.30 3.66
N ASP A 296 -32.47 -7.69 4.90
CA ASP A 296 -31.59 -6.93 5.80
C ASP A 296 -30.11 -7.19 5.52
N LEU A 297 -29.80 -8.18 4.67
CA LEU A 297 -28.46 -8.61 4.32
C LEU A 297 -28.17 -8.38 2.83
N THR A 298 -26.90 -8.55 2.46
CA THR A 298 -26.43 -8.50 1.07
C THR A 298 -25.67 -9.76 0.69
N GLU A 299 -25.70 -10.11 -0.59
CA GLU A 299 -24.90 -11.18 -1.17
C GLU A 299 -23.43 -10.72 -1.32
N ARG A 300 -22.72 -10.58 -0.19
CA ARG A 300 -21.34 -10.11 -0.09
C ARG A 300 -20.48 -11.07 0.72
N PHE A 301 -19.23 -11.17 0.36
CA PHE A 301 -18.22 -11.77 1.22
C PHE A 301 -16.93 -10.94 1.25
N GLU A 302 -16.20 -11.06 2.34
CA GLU A 302 -14.80 -10.72 2.42
C GLU A 302 -13.98 -11.99 2.72
N LEU A 303 -12.83 -12.12 2.08
CA LEU A 303 -11.90 -13.22 2.35
C LEU A 303 -10.84 -12.78 3.35
N MET A 304 -10.90 -13.34 4.56
CA MET A 304 -9.96 -13.09 5.63
C MET A 304 -8.79 -14.07 5.61
N VAL A 305 -7.56 -13.55 5.77
CA VAL A 305 -6.34 -14.33 5.96
C VAL A 305 -5.44 -13.62 6.96
N CYS A 306 -5.00 -14.33 7.99
CA CYS A 306 -4.17 -13.77 9.07
C CYS A 306 -4.75 -12.47 9.68
N GLY A 307 -6.06 -12.46 9.92
CA GLY A 307 -6.76 -11.34 10.53
C GLY A 307 -6.84 -10.10 9.64
N LYS A 308 -6.77 -10.26 8.31
CA LYS A 308 -6.91 -9.15 7.36
C LYS A 308 -7.68 -9.59 6.12
N GLU A 309 -8.51 -8.70 5.61
CA GLU A 309 -9.16 -8.83 4.31
C GLU A 309 -8.12 -8.84 3.19
N ILE A 310 -8.20 -9.82 2.28
CA ILE A 310 -7.43 -9.87 1.04
C ILE A 310 -8.29 -9.76 -0.21
N ALA A 311 -9.57 -10.06 -0.12
CA ALA A 311 -10.54 -9.92 -1.19
C ALA A 311 -11.91 -9.52 -0.65
N ASN A 312 -12.63 -8.70 -1.43
CA ASN A 312 -14.00 -8.31 -1.20
C ASN A 312 -14.81 -8.54 -2.48
N ALA A 313 -15.95 -9.21 -2.37
CA ALA A 313 -16.75 -9.56 -3.54
C ALA A 313 -18.23 -9.67 -3.20
N TYR A 314 -19.06 -9.46 -4.22
CA TYR A 314 -20.51 -9.54 -4.06
C TYR A 314 -21.23 -9.81 -5.38
N SER A 315 -22.51 -10.19 -5.26
CA SER A 315 -23.45 -10.01 -6.35
C SER A 315 -23.75 -8.52 -6.50
N GLU A 316 -23.60 -8.00 -7.71
CA GLU A 316 -23.69 -6.56 -7.98
C GLU A 316 -25.14 -6.07 -7.89
N LEU A 317 -25.34 -4.92 -7.24
CA LEU A 317 -26.60 -4.22 -7.31
C LEU A 317 -26.81 -3.72 -8.74
N ASN A 318 -27.88 -4.19 -9.38
CA ASN A 318 -28.23 -3.88 -10.76
C ASN A 318 -29.61 -3.25 -10.94
N ASP A 319 -30.26 -2.89 -9.84
CA ASP A 319 -31.49 -2.08 -9.84
C ASP A 319 -31.13 -0.59 -9.70
N PRO A 320 -31.38 0.25 -10.73
CA PRO A 320 -31.04 1.67 -10.67
C PRO A 320 -31.83 2.46 -9.61
N ILE A 321 -33.02 1.99 -9.23
CA ILE A 321 -33.86 2.66 -8.22
C ILE A 321 -33.25 2.41 -6.83
N ASP A 322 -33.02 1.16 -6.45
CA ASP A 322 -32.36 0.81 -5.19
C ASP A 322 -30.95 1.44 -5.12
N GLN A 323 -30.20 1.43 -6.23
CA GLN A 323 -28.86 2.05 -6.26
C GLN A 323 -28.90 3.56 -5.97
N ARG A 324 -29.90 4.27 -6.50
CA ARG A 324 -30.11 5.69 -6.21
C ARG A 324 -30.41 5.92 -4.73
N GLU A 325 -31.31 5.14 -4.16
CA GLU A 325 -31.65 5.22 -2.73
C GLU A 325 -30.41 5.02 -1.85
N ARG A 326 -29.56 4.03 -2.19
CA ARG A 326 -28.31 3.77 -1.46
C ARG A 326 -27.33 4.94 -1.56
N PHE A 327 -27.20 5.57 -2.72
CA PHE A 327 -26.34 6.75 -2.88
C PHE A 327 -26.88 7.95 -2.10
N GLU A 328 -28.20 8.12 -2.04
CA GLU A 328 -28.82 9.17 -1.22
C GLU A 328 -28.62 8.93 0.29
N ASP A 329 -28.62 7.66 0.73
CA ASP A 329 -28.27 7.29 2.10
C ASP A 329 -26.81 7.63 2.42
N GLN A 330 -25.87 7.32 1.52
CA GLN A 330 -24.47 7.71 1.66
C GLN A 330 -24.30 9.24 1.75
N MET A 331 -25.02 10.00 0.93
CA MET A 331 -25.02 11.47 1.03
C MET A 331 -25.52 11.96 2.39
N ARG A 332 -26.56 11.30 2.95
CA ARG A 332 -27.07 11.65 4.29
C ARG A 332 -26.06 11.38 5.39
N LEU A 333 -25.29 10.29 5.30
CA LEU A 333 -24.19 9.97 6.22
C LEU A 333 -23.05 10.98 6.10
N ALA A 334 -22.62 11.31 4.89
CA ALA A 334 -21.60 12.34 4.65
C ALA A 334 -22.02 13.71 5.22
N ALA A 335 -23.31 14.10 5.09
CA ALA A 335 -23.83 15.33 5.65
C ALA A 335 -23.89 15.35 7.20
N LYS A 336 -23.90 14.17 7.85
CA LYS A 336 -23.79 14.02 9.31
C LYS A 336 -22.34 14.06 9.81
N GLY A 337 -21.36 14.09 8.90
CA GLY A 337 -19.93 14.17 9.24
C GLY A 337 -19.18 12.84 9.09
N ASP A 338 -19.76 11.84 8.45
CA ASP A 338 -19.04 10.63 8.04
C ASP A 338 -18.12 10.98 6.87
N ASP A 339 -16.83 11.11 7.16
CA ASP A 339 -15.78 11.49 6.20
C ASP A 339 -15.50 10.38 5.15
N GLU A 340 -15.94 9.17 5.39
CA GLU A 340 -15.76 8.03 4.50
C GLU A 340 -16.94 7.85 3.54
N ALA A 341 -18.10 8.44 3.86
CA ALA A 341 -19.29 8.36 3.01
C ALA A 341 -19.15 9.25 1.76
N ASN A 342 -19.58 8.73 0.60
CA ASN A 342 -19.54 9.49 -0.64
C ASN A 342 -20.63 10.59 -0.66
N GLY A 343 -20.23 11.84 -0.76
CA GLY A 343 -21.11 13.01 -0.82
C GLY A 343 -21.59 13.38 -2.23
N ILE A 344 -21.32 12.58 -3.26
CA ILE A 344 -21.63 12.89 -4.66
C ILE A 344 -22.27 11.67 -5.32
N ILE A 345 -23.43 11.87 -5.97
CA ILE A 345 -24.09 10.85 -6.78
C ILE A 345 -23.47 10.80 -8.18
N ASP A 346 -23.07 9.63 -8.65
CA ASP A 346 -22.66 9.41 -10.05
C ASP A 346 -23.89 9.14 -10.92
N GLU A 347 -24.49 10.23 -11.44
CA GLU A 347 -25.66 10.17 -12.32
C GLU A 347 -25.40 9.45 -13.65
N ASP A 348 -24.15 9.43 -14.11
CA ASP A 348 -23.77 8.69 -15.31
C ASP A 348 -23.77 7.17 -15.08
N PHE A 349 -23.34 6.74 -13.90
CA PHE A 349 -23.42 5.35 -13.51
C PHE A 349 -24.87 4.90 -13.34
N LEU A 350 -25.72 5.69 -12.68
CA LEU A 350 -27.15 5.38 -12.56
C LEU A 350 -27.82 5.26 -13.92
N ARG A 351 -27.55 6.21 -14.82
CA ARG A 351 -28.04 6.14 -16.21
C ARG A 351 -27.54 4.89 -16.94
N ALA A 352 -26.31 4.44 -16.69
CA ALA A 352 -25.82 3.20 -17.27
C ALA A 352 -26.62 1.99 -16.77
N LEU A 353 -26.96 1.93 -15.48
CA LEU A 353 -27.81 0.87 -14.92
C LEU A 353 -29.24 0.90 -15.51
N GLU A 354 -29.78 2.07 -15.86
CA GLU A 354 -31.08 2.21 -16.50
C GLU A 354 -31.13 1.57 -17.90
N TYR A 355 -29.98 1.44 -18.58
CA TYR A 355 -29.89 0.66 -19.83
C TYR A 355 -29.88 -0.85 -19.60
N GLY A 356 -29.68 -1.27 -18.37
CA GLY A 356 -29.70 -2.66 -17.92
C GLY A 356 -28.31 -3.26 -17.75
N MET A 357 -28.01 -3.69 -16.53
CA MET A 357 -26.84 -4.52 -16.23
C MET A 357 -27.32 -5.95 -15.94
N PRO A 358 -26.80 -6.98 -16.62
CA PRO A 358 -27.14 -8.36 -16.29
C PRO A 358 -26.75 -8.70 -14.83
N PRO A 359 -27.33 -9.74 -14.21
CA PRO A 359 -26.81 -10.26 -12.96
C PRO A 359 -25.29 -10.47 -13.08
N THR A 360 -24.53 -9.91 -12.16
CA THR A 360 -23.07 -9.84 -12.25
C THR A 360 -22.48 -10.08 -10.87
N SER A 361 -21.33 -10.72 -10.80
CA SER A 361 -20.54 -10.76 -9.58
C SER A 361 -19.19 -10.08 -9.83
N GLY A 362 -18.79 -9.22 -8.89
CA GLY A 362 -17.50 -8.55 -8.88
C GLY A 362 -16.64 -8.95 -7.69
N MET A 363 -15.33 -8.87 -7.86
CA MET A 363 -14.36 -9.13 -6.80
C MET A 363 -13.16 -8.21 -6.94
N GLY A 364 -12.77 -7.58 -5.83
CA GLY A 364 -11.51 -6.87 -5.68
C GLY A 364 -10.52 -7.67 -4.83
N ILE A 365 -9.25 -7.74 -5.24
CA ILE A 365 -8.15 -8.35 -4.47
C ILE A 365 -7.06 -7.32 -4.24
N GLY A 366 -6.64 -7.14 -2.98
CA GLY A 366 -5.48 -6.34 -2.62
C GLY A 366 -4.18 -7.04 -3.00
N MET A 367 -3.61 -6.70 -4.18
CA MET A 367 -2.43 -7.38 -4.73
C MET A 367 -1.20 -7.24 -3.86
N ASP A 368 -1.01 -6.07 -3.25
CA ASP A 368 0.13 -5.83 -2.36
C ASP A 368 0.03 -6.69 -1.10
N ARG A 369 -1.17 -6.83 -0.53
CA ARG A 369 -1.40 -7.69 0.64
C ARG A 369 -1.26 -9.16 0.31
N LEU A 370 -1.78 -9.61 -0.83
CA LEU A 370 -1.62 -11.00 -1.26
C LEU A 370 -0.14 -11.37 -1.44
N ILE A 371 0.68 -10.50 -2.06
CA ILE A 371 2.10 -10.79 -2.22
C ILE A 371 2.86 -10.74 -0.89
N MET A 372 2.44 -9.92 0.09
CA MET A 372 3.00 -9.97 1.44
C MET A 372 2.88 -11.38 2.03
N TYR A 373 1.72 -12.02 1.94
CA TYR A 373 1.51 -13.38 2.42
C TYR A 373 2.33 -14.41 1.65
N LEU A 374 2.29 -14.35 0.32
CA LEU A 374 3.00 -15.31 -0.54
C LEU A 374 4.53 -15.22 -0.44
N THR A 375 5.07 -14.13 0.11
CA THR A 375 6.52 -13.90 0.22
C THR A 375 7.02 -13.72 1.66
N ASN A 376 6.14 -13.95 2.65
CA ASN A 376 6.46 -13.79 4.07
C ASN A 376 7.01 -12.39 4.42
N ASN A 377 6.42 -11.35 3.89
CA ASN A 377 6.78 -9.97 4.18
C ASN A 377 5.70 -9.30 5.05
N ALA A 378 6.04 -8.91 6.27
CA ALA A 378 5.10 -8.35 7.24
C ALA A 378 4.75 -6.87 6.99
N SER A 379 5.33 -6.23 5.96
CA SER A 379 5.11 -4.82 5.64
C SER A 379 4.92 -4.59 4.15
N ILE A 380 3.96 -3.75 3.81
CA ILE A 380 3.68 -3.35 2.42
C ILE A 380 4.89 -2.67 1.74
N GLN A 381 5.74 -1.96 2.51
CA GLN A 381 6.95 -1.35 1.99
C GLN A 381 7.95 -2.39 1.45
N GLU A 382 7.94 -3.61 1.97
CA GLU A 382 8.81 -4.69 1.49
C GLU A 382 8.42 -5.20 0.10
N VAL A 383 7.15 -5.06 -0.26
CA VAL A 383 6.60 -5.56 -1.54
C VAL A 383 6.35 -4.45 -2.57
N LEU A 384 6.65 -3.20 -2.22
CA LEU A 384 6.65 -2.05 -3.13
C LEU A 384 8.09 -1.67 -3.48
N LEU A 385 8.37 -1.45 -4.78
CA LEU A 385 9.71 -1.03 -5.21
C LEU A 385 10.09 0.32 -4.61
N PHE A 386 9.20 1.28 -4.67
CA PHE A 386 9.39 2.63 -4.14
C PHE A 386 8.16 3.04 -3.33
N PRO A 387 8.07 2.62 -2.05
CA PRO A 387 6.96 3.01 -1.19
C PRO A 387 7.00 4.51 -0.90
N GLN A 388 5.83 5.09 -0.64
CA GLN A 388 5.77 6.46 -0.15
C GLN A 388 6.45 6.54 1.22
N MET A 389 7.36 7.51 1.37
CA MET A 389 8.13 7.72 2.60
C MET A 389 7.79 9.07 3.22
N ARG A 390 7.78 9.15 4.54
CA ARG A 390 7.73 10.45 5.22
C ARG A 390 8.98 11.25 4.85
N PRO A 391 8.88 12.59 4.72
CA PRO A 391 10.07 13.41 4.54
C PRO A 391 11.13 13.10 5.61
N GLU A 392 12.39 13.07 5.21
CA GLU A 392 13.46 12.97 6.19
C GLU A 392 13.34 14.13 7.18
N LYS A 393 13.38 13.82 8.47
CA LYS A 393 13.53 14.87 9.47
C LYS A 393 14.88 15.51 9.20
N LYS A 394 14.90 16.71 8.64
CA LYS A 394 16.10 17.55 8.69
C LYS A 394 16.50 17.59 10.17
N GLN A 395 17.66 17.06 10.50
CA GLN A 395 18.20 17.25 11.82
C GLN A 395 18.26 18.76 12.02
N THR A 396 17.41 19.27 12.86
CA THR A 396 17.54 20.65 13.36
C THR A 396 18.81 20.64 14.21
N ILE A 397 19.91 21.02 13.58
CA ILE A 397 21.18 21.16 14.29
C ILE A 397 20.96 22.38 15.20
N GLU A 398 20.79 22.14 16.49
CA GLU A 398 20.79 23.21 17.48
C GLU A 398 22.20 23.81 17.52
N LEU A 399 22.35 24.96 16.89
CA LEU A 399 23.60 25.70 16.89
C LEU A 399 23.80 26.38 18.26
N SER A 400 24.99 26.30 18.80
CA SER A 400 25.40 27.14 19.93
C SER A 400 25.32 28.63 19.57
N GLU A 401 25.32 29.52 20.56
CA GLU A 401 25.28 30.97 20.32
C GLU A 401 26.51 31.43 19.50
N GLU A 402 27.68 30.84 19.73
CA GLU A 402 28.90 31.09 18.97
C GLU A 402 28.80 30.62 17.51
N GLU A 403 28.16 29.44 17.26
CA GLU A 403 27.91 28.94 15.92
C GLU A 403 26.88 29.79 15.17
N LYS A 404 25.79 30.22 15.84
CA LYS A 404 24.81 31.15 15.29
C LYS A 404 25.44 32.47 14.89
N LEU A 405 26.35 33.01 15.71
CA LEU A 405 27.09 34.24 15.41
C LEU A 405 27.92 34.10 14.13
N ILE A 406 28.70 33.02 14.00
CA ILE A 406 29.53 32.76 12.80
C ILE A 406 28.63 32.64 11.56
N VAL A 407 27.55 31.88 11.63
CA VAL A 407 26.59 31.72 10.54
C VAL A 407 25.94 33.04 10.15
N ALA A 408 25.57 33.88 11.12
CA ALA A 408 24.99 35.22 10.88
C ALA A 408 25.96 36.14 10.16
N LEU A 409 27.24 36.16 10.59
CA LEU A 409 28.30 36.94 9.95
C LEU A 409 28.56 36.51 8.51
N LEU A 410 28.61 35.19 8.25
CA LEU A 410 28.73 34.67 6.89
C LEU A 410 27.53 35.06 6.02
N LYS A 411 26.30 34.91 6.51
CA LYS A 411 25.08 35.32 5.80
C LYS A 411 25.06 36.81 5.45
N ALA A 412 25.56 37.65 6.35
CA ALA A 412 25.67 39.10 6.13
C ALA A 412 26.73 39.46 5.08
N ASN A 413 27.62 38.53 4.68
CA ASN A 413 28.70 38.72 3.73
C ASN A 413 28.58 37.74 2.56
N GLU A 414 27.40 37.61 1.95
CA GLU A 414 27.11 36.79 0.78
C GLU A 414 27.53 35.30 0.94
N ASN A 415 27.34 34.75 2.15
CA ASN A 415 27.65 33.40 2.57
C ASN A 415 29.15 33.04 2.59
N LYS A 416 30.06 33.99 2.40
CA LYS A 416 31.50 33.76 2.44
C LYS A 416 32.28 34.94 3.03
N MET A 417 33.38 34.65 3.68
CA MET A 417 34.27 35.68 4.27
C MET A 417 35.68 35.14 4.46
N ASP A 418 36.67 36.05 4.37
CA ASP A 418 38.06 35.70 4.73
C ASP A 418 38.13 35.21 6.19
N LEU A 419 38.84 34.14 6.43
CA LEU A 419 38.90 33.45 7.72
C LEU A 419 39.49 34.32 8.83
N ALA A 420 40.52 35.12 8.51
CA ALA A 420 41.15 35.99 9.50
C ALA A 420 40.25 37.16 9.86
N GLN A 421 39.58 37.75 8.87
CA GLN A 421 38.63 38.82 9.05
C GLN A 421 37.38 38.35 9.83
N LEU A 422 36.85 37.17 9.50
CA LEU A 422 35.70 36.56 10.20
C LEU A 422 36.04 36.31 11.67
N LYS A 423 37.24 35.84 11.98
CA LYS A 423 37.69 35.59 13.34
C LYS A 423 37.78 36.88 14.15
N VAL A 424 38.27 37.98 13.55
CA VAL A 424 38.33 39.27 14.18
C VAL A 424 36.91 39.82 14.41
N THR A 425 36.03 39.75 13.41
CA THR A 425 34.67 40.28 13.48
C THR A 425 33.79 39.49 14.49
N ALA A 426 33.96 38.18 14.59
CA ALA A 426 33.24 37.34 15.55
C ALA A 426 33.64 37.62 17.01
N ALA A 427 34.84 38.19 17.25
CA ALA A 427 35.35 38.59 18.56
C ALA A 427 35.26 37.47 19.63
N LEU A 428 35.33 36.19 19.20
CA LEU A 428 35.31 35.03 20.08
C LEU A 428 36.69 34.70 20.62
N SER A 429 36.75 34.24 21.88
CA SER A 429 38.00 33.68 22.40
C SER A 429 38.49 32.50 21.55
N GLY A 430 39.78 32.23 21.43
CA GLY A 430 40.33 31.18 20.60
C GLY A 430 39.67 29.82 20.86
N LYS A 431 39.43 29.47 22.13
CA LYS A 431 38.79 28.21 22.53
C LYS A 431 37.31 28.10 22.06
N LYS A 432 36.55 29.21 22.10
CA LYS A 432 35.18 29.27 21.62
C LYS A 432 35.09 29.24 20.09
N TRP A 433 36.00 29.95 19.43
CA TRP A 433 36.15 29.96 17.97
C TRP A 433 36.40 28.54 17.44
N ASP A 434 37.43 27.86 18.01
CA ASP A 434 37.82 26.53 17.57
C ASP A 434 36.71 25.48 17.81
N ALA A 435 35.96 25.59 18.90
CA ALA A 435 34.84 24.73 19.19
C ALA A 435 33.70 24.95 18.18
N ALA A 436 33.32 26.21 17.94
CA ALA A 436 32.23 26.56 17.04
C ALA A 436 32.55 26.18 15.57
N THR A 437 33.75 26.52 15.09
CA THR A 437 34.14 26.17 13.72
C THR A 437 34.25 24.65 13.52
N LYS A 438 34.72 23.90 14.52
CA LYS A 438 34.72 22.43 14.51
C LYS A 438 33.32 21.85 14.51
N GLY A 439 32.41 22.42 15.27
CA GLY A 439 30.99 22.03 15.30
C GLY A 439 30.31 22.28 13.96
N LEU A 440 30.45 23.47 13.41
CA LEU A 440 29.90 23.83 12.10
C LEU A 440 30.48 22.96 10.97
N SER A 441 31.80 22.69 11.01
CA SER A 441 32.43 21.80 10.02
C SER A 441 32.00 20.35 10.14
N LYS A 442 31.86 19.83 11.37
CA LYS A 442 31.36 18.46 11.64
C LYS A 442 29.94 18.27 11.11
N ASN A 443 29.15 19.30 11.15
CA ASN A 443 27.76 19.31 10.68
C ASN A 443 27.65 19.68 9.19
N ASN A 444 28.77 19.79 8.46
CA ASN A 444 28.83 20.20 7.06
C ASN A 444 28.15 21.54 6.75
N LEU A 445 28.11 22.46 7.69
CA LEU A 445 27.48 23.78 7.53
C LEU A 445 28.45 24.82 6.97
N ILE A 446 29.73 24.59 7.10
CA ILE A 446 30.80 25.46 6.57
C ILE A 446 31.84 24.64 5.85
N LYS A 447 32.49 25.30 4.87
CA LYS A 447 33.66 24.80 4.15
C LYS A 447 34.72 25.89 4.17
N VAL A 448 35.98 25.49 4.32
CA VAL A 448 37.13 26.38 4.19
C VAL A 448 37.89 26.06 2.91
N SER A 449 38.03 27.04 2.05
CA SER A 449 38.77 26.98 0.80
C SER A 449 39.97 27.93 0.83
N VAL A 450 40.92 27.71 -0.06
CA VAL A 450 42.09 28.64 -0.25
C VAL A 450 41.83 29.42 -1.52
N ASP A 451 41.82 30.75 -1.41
CA ASP A 451 41.67 31.68 -2.53
C ASP A 451 42.90 32.58 -2.59
N GLY A 452 43.82 32.30 -3.49
CA GLY A 452 45.14 32.92 -3.56
C GLY A 452 45.98 32.69 -2.30
N GLU A 453 46.36 33.75 -1.59
CA GLU A 453 47.15 33.70 -0.34
C GLU A 453 46.23 33.66 0.92
N SER A 454 44.91 33.80 0.76
CA SER A 454 43.96 33.86 1.87
C SER A 454 43.14 32.57 1.99
N LYS A 455 42.63 32.32 3.21
CA LYS A 455 41.64 31.26 3.49
C LYS A 455 40.28 31.88 3.62
N VAL A 456 39.32 31.33 2.89
CA VAL A 456 37.92 31.78 2.91
C VAL A 456 37.05 30.72 3.53
N MET A 457 36.17 31.12 4.44
CA MET A 457 35.09 30.28 4.98
C MET A 457 33.77 30.62 4.29
N GLU A 458 33.07 29.60 3.82
CA GLU A 458 31.78 29.73 3.16
C GLU A 458 30.73 28.80 3.80
N LEU A 459 29.48 29.23 3.79
CA LEU A 459 28.35 28.38 4.16
C LEU A 459 28.12 27.35 3.05
N VAL A 460 27.84 26.11 3.45
CA VAL A 460 27.38 25.04 2.56
C VAL A 460 25.86 25.11 2.53
N GLU A 461 25.26 25.20 1.33
CA GLU A 461 23.80 25.18 1.12
C GLU A 461 23.19 23.82 1.39
#